data_36e9e355c714fb4c920bd8dd5ad82d00
#
_entry.id   36e9e355c714fb4c920bd8dd5ad82d00
#
_cell.length_a   1.000
_cell.length_b   1.000
_cell.length_c   1.000
_cell.angle_alpha   90.00
_cell.angle_beta   90.00
_cell.angle_gamma   90.00
#
_symmetry.space_group_name_H-M   'P 1'
#
loop_
_entity.id
_entity.type
_entity.pdbx_description
1 polymer ?
#
loop_
_entity_poly.entity_id
_entity_poly.type
_entity_poly.pdbx_seq_one_letter_code
_entity_poly.pdbx_strand_id
1 'polypeptide(L)'
;MLQSISHVALVVNDPARTAALFEDLFDARRVQRQDDEGHLETFVRLGGVWIALVGAPVQRARTGDHIAFQATPDIIEATVAKLERMGREFIRARSNRALYFFDYDDHVFELNTEDIPAD
;
A
#
# COMPACT_ATOMS: atom_id res chain seq x y z
N MET A 1 13.94 0.28 23.91
CA MET A 1 13.22 -0.65 23.02
C MET A 1 12.19 0.09 22.18
N LEU A 2 12.10 -0.25 20.90
CA LEU A 2 11.09 0.33 20.04
C LEU A 2 9.70 -0.18 20.43
N GLN A 3 8.68 0.69 20.38
CA GLN A 3 7.32 0.32 20.76
C GLN A 3 6.53 -0.27 19.58
N SER A 4 6.56 0.41 18.43
CA SER A 4 5.81 0.01 17.24
C SER A 4 6.30 0.79 16.03
N ILE A 5 5.78 0.45 14.87
CA ILE A 5 5.98 1.28 13.68
C ILE A 5 5.05 2.49 13.77
N SER A 6 5.62 3.70 13.72
CA SER A 6 4.83 4.93 13.65
C SER A 6 4.17 5.05 12.27
N HIS A 7 4.98 5.06 11.23
CA HIS A 7 4.51 5.13 9.86
C HIS A 7 5.59 4.66 8.90
N VAL A 8 5.19 4.35 7.69
CA VAL A 8 6.07 4.10 6.55
C VAL A 8 5.83 5.23 5.56
N ALA A 9 6.89 5.89 5.11
CA ALA A 9 6.77 6.98 4.15
C ALA A 9 7.11 6.47 2.74
N LEU A 10 6.24 6.77 1.78
CA LEU A 10 6.44 6.48 0.37
C LEU A 10 6.46 7.80 -0.40
N VAL A 11 7.47 7.99 -1.22
CA VAL A 11 7.53 9.16 -2.11
C VAL A 11 6.76 8.83 -3.38
N VAL A 12 5.76 9.65 -3.69
CA VAL A 12 4.85 9.44 -4.82
C VAL A 12 4.69 10.74 -5.60
N ASN A 13 4.36 10.64 -6.88
CA ASN A 13 4.16 11.82 -7.73
C ASN A 13 2.90 12.58 -7.34
N ASP A 14 1.84 11.88 -6.98
CA ASP A 14 0.53 12.48 -6.67
C ASP A 14 -0.09 11.79 -5.45
N PRO A 15 0.12 12.35 -4.23
CA PRO A 15 -0.41 11.73 -3.01
C PRO A 15 -1.93 11.52 -3.02
N ALA A 16 -2.70 12.44 -3.57
CA ALA A 16 -4.16 12.30 -3.61
C ALA A 16 -4.58 11.13 -4.49
N ARG A 17 -3.93 10.96 -5.63
CA ARG A 17 -4.20 9.85 -6.54
C ARG A 17 -3.83 8.50 -5.92
N THR A 18 -2.69 8.42 -5.27
CA THR A 18 -2.26 7.21 -4.58
C THR A 18 -3.19 6.88 -3.42
N ALA A 19 -3.59 7.89 -2.64
CA ALA A 19 -4.57 7.68 -1.56
C ALA A 19 -5.89 7.14 -2.09
N ALA A 20 -6.38 7.68 -3.21
CA ALA A 20 -7.62 7.22 -3.84
C ALA A 20 -7.52 5.74 -4.26
N LEU A 21 -6.37 5.30 -4.76
CA LEU A 21 -6.16 3.90 -5.10
C LEU A 21 -6.36 2.99 -3.87
N PHE A 22 -5.78 3.34 -2.74
CA PHE A 22 -5.92 2.54 -1.52
C PHE A 22 -7.33 2.61 -0.92
N GLU A 23 -8.01 3.75 -1.04
CA GLU A 23 -9.42 3.85 -0.68
C GLU A 23 -10.27 2.90 -1.53
N ASP A 24 -10.03 2.87 -2.83
CA ASP A 24 -10.79 2.02 -3.75
C ASP A 24 -10.49 0.53 -3.53
N LEU A 25 -9.24 0.17 -3.29
CA LEU A 25 -8.85 -1.23 -3.11
C LEU A 25 -9.27 -1.79 -1.75
N PHE A 26 -9.11 -1.02 -0.67
CA PHE A 26 -9.18 -1.53 0.70
C PHE A 26 -10.08 -0.74 1.63
N ASP A 27 -10.83 0.23 1.10
CA ASP A 27 -11.60 1.16 1.93
C ASP A 27 -10.72 1.84 3.00
N ALA A 28 -9.51 2.21 2.60
CA ALA A 28 -8.52 2.77 3.50
C ALA A 28 -8.98 4.14 4.02
N ARG A 29 -8.68 4.41 5.28
CA ARG A 29 -8.94 5.71 5.88
C ARG A 29 -7.86 6.70 5.43
N ARG A 30 -8.27 7.83 4.86
CA ARG A 30 -7.38 8.94 4.52
C ARG A 30 -7.42 10.00 5.61
N VAL A 31 -6.26 10.52 5.97
CA VAL A 31 -6.13 11.70 6.83
C VAL A 31 -5.20 12.68 6.12
N GLN A 32 -5.62 13.94 6.08
CA GLN A 32 -4.80 15.04 5.59
C GLN A 32 -4.69 16.10 6.67
N ARG A 33 -3.50 16.65 6.85
CA ARG A 33 -3.25 17.72 7.80
C ARG A 33 -2.15 18.62 7.26
N GLN A 34 -2.04 19.83 7.81
CA GLN A 34 -0.89 20.71 7.53
C GLN A 34 0.12 20.57 8.66
N ASP A 35 1.40 20.59 8.31
CA ASP A 35 2.46 20.67 9.29
C ASP A 35 2.64 22.13 9.77
N ASP A 36 3.62 22.36 10.66
CA ASP A 36 3.87 23.68 11.22
C ASP A 36 4.31 24.73 10.17
N GLU A 37 4.77 24.26 9.01
CA GLU A 37 5.21 25.13 7.90
C GLU A 37 4.13 25.28 6.83
N GLY A 38 2.94 24.71 7.05
CA GLY A 38 1.82 24.78 6.12
C GLY A 38 1.86 23.77 4.98
N HIS A 39 2.78 22.80 5.03
CA HIS A 39 2.84 21.74 4.02
C HIS A 39 1.73 20.72 4.26
N LEU A 40 1.07 20.29 3.18
CA LEU A 40 0.02 19.28 3.26
C LEU A 40 0.65 17.89 3.41
N GLU A 41 0.27 17.20 4.47
CA GLU A 41 0.63 15.80 4.68
C GLU A 41 -0.57 14.91 4.42
N THR A 42 -0.38 13.84 3.64
CA THR A 42 -1.43 12.86 3.30
C THR A 42 -1.04 11.50 3.85
N PHE A 43 -1.95 10.89 4.59
CA PHE A 43 -1.74 9.56 5.18
C PHE A 43 -2.91 8.64 4.80
N VAL A 44 -2.61 7.36 4.62
CA VAL A 44 -3.63 6.32 4.51
C VAL A 44 -3.33 5.23 5.52
N ARG A 45 -4.39 4.63 6.09
CA ARG A 45 -4.25 3.54 7.04
C ARG A 45 -4.42 2.20 6.34
N LEU A 46 -3.39 1.38 6.39
CA LEU A 46 -3.38 0.05 5.77
C LEU A 46 -2.88 -0.96 6.79
N GLY A 47 -3.69 -1.99 7.08
CA GLY A 47 -3.27 -3.08 7.96
C GLY A 47 -2.83 -2.63 9.34
N GLY A 48 -3.44 -1.58 9.88
CA GLY A 48 -3.07 -1.04 11.17
C GLY A 48 -1.83 -0.14 11.17
N VAL A 49 -1.26 0.15 10.01
CA VAL A 49 -0.07 0.99 9.86
C VAL A 49 -0.42 2.25 9.07
N TRP A 50 0.10 3.39 9.49
CA TRP A 50 -0.01 4.62 8.72
C TRP A 50 1.04 4.64 7.62
N ILE A 51 0.59 4.90 6.39
CA ILE A 51 1.46 5.15 5.25
C ILE A 51 1.40 6.63 4.95
N ALA A 52 2.55 7.30 5.07
CA ALA A 52 2.68 8.71 4.72
C ALA A 52 3.00 8.79 3.23
N LEU A 53 2.20 9.54 2.48
CA LEU A 53 2.39 9.74 1.04
C LEU A 53 3.05 11.10 0.84
N VAL A 54 4.34 11.09 0.51
CA VAL A 54 5.17 12.30 0.37
C VAL A 54 5.22 12.67 -1.11
N GLY A 55 4.70 13.83 -1.46
CA GLY A 55 4.67 14.29 -2.85
C GLY A 55 6.01 14.82 -3.32
N ALA A 56 6.56 14.22 -4.36
CA ALA A 56 7.75 14.71 -5.08
C ALA A 56 7.80 14.05 -6.46
N PRO A 57 8.44 14.66 -7.45
CA PRO A 57 8.64 14.02 -8.74
C PRO A 57 9.44 12.72 -8.55
N VAL A 58 8.90 11.62 -9.06
CA VAL A 58 9.52 10.30 -8.92
C VAL A 58 9.57 9.62 -10.27
N GLN A 59 10.75 9.06 -10.59
CA GLN A 59 10.91 8.09 -11.65
C GLN A 59 11.59 6.89 -11.04
N ARG A 60 10.87 5.77 -10.94
CA ARG A 60 11.37 4.58 -10.26
C ARG A 60 11.27 3.35 -11.16
N ALA A 61 12.25 2.49 -11.00
CA ALA A 61 12.10 1.09 -11.42
C ALA A 61 11.63 0.27 -10.22
N ARG A 62 10.89 -0.80 -10.48
CA ARG A 62 10.51 -1.77 -9.45
C ARG A 62 11.76 -2.44 -8.90
N THR A 63 11.76 -2.66 -7.59
CA THR A 63 12.80 -3.44 -6.91
C THR A 63 12.15 -4.64 -6.22
N GLY A 64 12.94 -5.45 -5.55
CA GLY A 64 12.41 -6.52 -4.71
C GLY A 64 11.84 -6.05 -3.38
N ASP A 65 12.08 -4.79 -3.02
CA ASP A 65 11.57 -4.23 -1.78
C ASP A 65 10.04 -4.13 -1.85
N HIS A 66 9.36 -4.57 -0.81
CA HIS A 66 7.90 -4.52 -0.78
C HIS A 66 7.39 -4.49 0.65
N ILE A 67 6.14 -4.06 0.79
CA ILE A 67 5.40 -4.11 2.05
C ILE A 67 4.37 -5.21 1.90
N ALA A 68 4.36 -6.17 2.84
CA ALA A 68 3.44 -7.28 2.84
C ALA A 68 2.41 -7.10 3.96
N PHE A 69 1.15 -7.28 3.63
CA PHE A 69 0.04 -7.27 4.57
C PHE A 69 -0.56 -8.66 4.65
N GLN A 70 -0.89 -9.09 5.84
CA GLN A 70 -1.63 -10.32 6.02
C GLN A 70 -3.08 -10.12 5.57
N ALA A 71 -3.62 -11.09 4.84
CA ALA A 71 -4.97 -11.03 4.31
C ALA A 71 -5.59 -12.43 4.28
N THR A 72 -6.92 -12.46 4.22
CA THR A 72 -7.63 -13.72 3.99
C THR A 72 -7.71 -14.03 2.51
N PRO A 73 -7.97 -15.29 2.11
CA PRO A 73 -8.22 -15.61 0.71
C PRO A 73 -9.33 -14.76 0.09
N ASP A 74 -10.39 -14.48 0.84
CA ASP A 74 -11.49 -13.64 0.35
C ASP A 74 -11.05 -12.21 0.04
N ILE A 75 -10.19 -11.63 0.88
CA ILE A 75 -9.63 -10.30 0.64
C ILE A 75 -8.78 -10.30 -0.61
N ILE A 76 -7.95 -11.34 -0.81
CA ILE A 76 -7.13 -11.46 -2.01
C ILE A 76 -8.01 -11.51 -3.26
N GLU A 77 -9.06 -12.34 -3.28
CA GLU A 77 -9.94 -12.46 -4.44
C GLU A 77 -10.72 -11.16 -4.70
N ALA A 78 -11.18 -10.49 -3.67
CA ALA A 78 -11.84 -9.18 -3.81
C ALA A 78 -10.89 -8.13 -4.38
N THR A 79 -9.64 -8.14 -3.95
CA THR A 79 -8.61 -7.22 -4.46
C THR A 79 -8.30 -7.48 -5.93
N VAL A 80 -8.15 -8.75 -6.32
CA VAL A 80 -7.95 -9.14 -7.72
C VAL A 80 -9.09 -8.62 -8.58
N ALA A 81 -10.33 -8.82 -8.15
CA ALA A 81 -11.50 -8.36 -8.91
C ALA A 81 -11.47 -6.83 -9.13
N LYS A 82 -11.08 -6.08 -8.11
CA LYS A 82 -10.95 -4.62 -8.24
C LYS A 82 -9.82 -4.21 -9.16
N LEU A 83 -8.66 -4.85 -9.05
CA LEU A 83 -7.51 -4.58 -9.91
C LEU A 83 -7.84 -4.88 -11.38
N GLU A 84 -8.55 -5.98 -11.66
CA GLU A 84 -9.00 -6.32 -13.00
C GLU A 84 -9.94 -5.24 -13.56
N ARG A 85 -10.90 -4.79 -12.76
CA ARG A 85 -11.83 -3.73 -13.20
C ARG A 85 -11.12 -2.41 -13.48
N MET A 86 -10.05 -2.12 -12.73
CA MET A 86 -9.23 -0.92 -12.92
C MET A 86 -8.25 -1.05 -14.09
N GLY A 87 -8.09 -2.25 -14.65
CA GLY A 87 -7.06 -2.53 -15.65
C GLY A 87 -5.65 -2.45 -15.10
N ARG A 88 -5.46 -2.75 -13.81
CA ARG A 88 -4.16 -2.64 -13.16
C ARG A 88 -3.49 -4.00 -13.04
N GLU A 89 -2.16 -3.99 -13.16
CA GLU A 89 -1.32 -5.18 -13.11
C GLU A 89 -1.30 -5.80 -11.71
N PHE A 90 -1.29 -7.12 -11.67
CA PHE A 90 -1.05 -7.88 -10.44
C PHE A 90 -0.40 -9.22 -10.78
N ILE A 91 0.21 -9.85 -9.80
CA ILE A 91 0.88 -11.15 -9.95
C ILE A 91 0.43 -12.05 -8.80
N ARG A 92 -0.16 -13.19 -9.12
CA ARG A 92 -0.45 -14.22 -8.12
C ARG A 92 0.79 -15.08 -7.91
N ALA A 93 1.02 -15.53 -6.68
CA ALA A 93 2.15 -16.36 -6.32
C ALA A 93 1.76 -17.37 -5.24
N ARG A 94 2.63 -18.35 -4.99
CA ARG A 94 2.49 -19.34 -3.92
C ARG A 94 1.13 -20.05 -3.95
N SER A 95 0.74 -20.56 -5.13
CA SER A 95 -0.54 -21.25 -5.29
C SER A 95 -1.73 -20.39 -4.85
N ASN A 96 -1.75 -19.13 -5.24
CA ASN A 96 -2.78 -18.13 -4.94
C ASN A 96 -2.85 -17.74 -3.45
N ARG A 97 -1.82 -18.02 -2.65
CA ARG A 97 -1.75 -17.57 -1.27
C ARG A 97 -1.09 -16.22 -1.12
N ALA A 98 -0.53 -15.67 -2.20
CA ALA A 98 0.06 -14.34 -2.23
C ALA A 98 -0.35 -13.60 -3.49
N LEU A 99 -0.48 -12.30 -3.36
CA LEU A 99 -0.79 -11.39 -4.44
C LEU A 99 0.16 -10.21 -4.38
N TYR A 100 0.83 -9.91 -5.48
CA TYR A 100 1.63 -8.70 -5.64
C TYR A 100 0.89 -7.71 -6.50
N PHE A 101 0.90 -6.44 -6.11
CA PHE A 101 0.35 -5.36 -6.90
C PHE A 101 1.21 -4.10 -6.71
N PHE A 102 0.89 -3.04 -7.45
CA PHE A 102 1.78 -1.89 -7.57
C PHE A 102 0.96 -0.60 -7.50
N ASP A 103 1.55 0.45 -6.94
CA ASP A 103 0.96 1.78 -7.03
C ASP A 103 1.36 2.46 -8.35
N TYR A 104 1.05 3.74 -8.50
CA TYR A 104 1.38 4.48 -9.72
C TYR A 104 2.87 4.80 -9.86
N ASP A 105 3.65 4.61 -8.80
CA ASP A 105 5.08 4.93 -8.73
C ASP A 105 5.94 3.67 -8.58
N ASP A 106 5.36 2.50 -8.87
CA ASP A 106 6.04 1.21 -8.85
C ASP A 106 6.54 0.75 -7.48
N HIS A 107 5.95 1.27 -6.39
CA HIS A 107 6.10 0.59 -5.11
C HIS A 107 5.39 -0.75 -5.18
N VAL A 108 6.00 -1.76 -4.58
CA VAL A 108 5.51 -3.14 -4.61
C VAL A 108 4.83 -3.45 -3.30
N PHE A 109 3.62 -4.02 -3.38
CA PHE A 109 2.83 -4.46 -2.23
C PHE A 109 2.52 -5.93 -2.38
N GLU A 110 2.41 -6.61 -1.24
CA GLU A 110 2.02 -8.01 -1.20
C GLU A 110 0.85 -8.18 -0.24
N LEU A 111 -0.13 -9.00 -0.62
CA LEU A 111 -1.10 -9.57 0.30
C LEU A 111 -0.74 -11.04 0.48
N ASN A 112 -0.73 -11.53 1.73
CA ASN A 112 -0.23 -12.85 2.05
C ASN A 112 -1.13 -13.51 3.09
N THR A 113 -1.49 -14.76 2.87
CA THR A 113 -2.33 -15.51 3.82
C THR A 113 -1.51 -16.20 4.91
N GLU A 114 -0.20 -16.24 4.78
CA GLU A 114 0.67 -16.97 5.70
C GLU A 114 1.23 -16.08 6.79
N ASP A 115 1.31 -16.59 8.01
CA ASP A 115 1.99 -15.92 9.11
C ASP A 115 3.49 -16.13 9.02
N ILE A 116 4.24 -15.09 9.41
CA ILE A 116 5.65 -15.26 9.70
C ILE A 116 5.75 -15.85 11.10
N PRO A 117 6.46 -16.95 11.29
CA PRO A 117 6.62 -17.54 12.64
C PRO A 117 7.21 -16.54 13.62
N ALA A 118 6.70 -16.57 14.86
CA ALA A 118 7.14 -15.63 15.89
C ALA A 118 8.60 -15.84 16.30
N ASP A 119 9.13 -17.07 16.20
CA ASP A 119 10.52 -17.41 16.56
C ASP A 119 11.11 -18.38 15.57
#